data_a35cc7772e327900f3e06a1874507c77
#
_entry.id   a35cc7772e327900f3e06a1874507c77
#
_cell.length_a   1.000
_cell.length_b   1.000
_cell.length_c   1.000
_cell.angle_alpha   90.00
_cell.angle_beta   90.00
_cell.angle_gamma   90.00
#
_symmetry.space_group_name_H-M   'P 1'
#
loop_
_entity.id
_entity.type
_entity.pdbx_description
1 polymer ?
#
loop_
_entity_poly.entity_id
_entity_poly.type
_entity_poly.pdbx_seq_one_letter_code
_entity_poly.pdbx_strand_id
1 'polypeptide(L)'
;DVCSSDLKSSLAEAINLSVTPAWERVRKLEALGLIKGYRAQIDWNAVFKSQQVLVEITLARHTAQDMRRFEQRMNEAAEVAFCYATGGGVDYMAMIQAPDIDHYQRFIDQLLLDDLGIERYFTYIVTKTIKTAGALPTELAQEP
;
A
#
# COMPACT_ATOMS: atom_id res chain seq x y z
N ASP A 1 13.53 -18.76 -18.58
CA ASP A 1 14.04 -18.37 -17.27
C ASP A 1 15.19 -17.34 -17.28
N VAL A 2 15.32 -16.58 -18.37
CA VAL A 2 16.35 -15.51 -18.50
C VAL A 2 16.19 -14.44 -17.42
N CYS A 3 14.97 -14.08 -17.08
CA CYS A 3 14.67 -13.03 -16.08
C CYS A 3 15.14 -13.37 -14.65
N SER A 4 15.19 -14.66 -14.28
CA SER A 4 15.60 -15.07 -12.93
C SER A 4 17.12 -15.06 -12.72
N SER A 5 17.91 -15.34 -13.78
CA SER A 5 19.38 -15.31 -13.70
C SER A 5 19.91 -13.87 -13.61
N ASP A 6 19.34 -12.97 -14.40
CA ASP A 6 19.75 -11.58 -14.44
C ASP A 6 19.47 -10.84 -13.12
N LEU A 7 18.32 -11.14 -12.49
CA LEU A 7 17.97 -10.58 -11.19
C LEU A 7 18.95 -11.03 -10.08
N LYS A 8 19.37 -12.32 -10.11
CA LYS A 8 20.33 -12.86 -9.15
C LYS A 8 21.72 -12.24 -9.29
N SER A 9 22.15 -12.07 -10.54
CA SER A 9 23.45 -11.45 -10.83
C SER A 9 23.47 -9.98 -10.44
N SER A 10 22.44 -9.21 -10.78
CA SER A 10 22.31 -7.80 -10.43
C SER A 10 22.24 -7.58 -8.91
N LEU A 11 21.54 -8.46 -8.18
CA LEU A 11 21.49 -8.40 -6.72
C LEU A 11 22.89 -8.69 -6.13
N ALA A 12 23.59 -9.70 -6.62
CA ALA A 12 24.92 -10.07 -6.13
C ALA A 12 25.93 -8.93 -6.35
N GLU A 13 25.92 -8.30 -7.52
CA GLU A 13 26.73 -7.13 -7.83
C GLU A 13 26.42 -5.95 -6.89
N ALA A 14 25.15 -5.65 -6.64
CA ALA A 14 24.72 -4.55 -5.79
C ALA A 14 25.24 -4.66 -4.34
N ILE A 15 25.47 -5.88 -3.86
CA ILE A 15 25.96 -6.16 -2.50
C ILE A 15 27.41 -6.65 -2.46
N ASN A 16 28.14 -6.53 -3.58
CA ASN A 16 29.54 -6.95 -3.72
C ASN A 16 29.80 -8.43 -3.30
N LEU A 17 28.92 -9.33 -3.71
CA LEU A 17 29.05 -10.77 -3.47
C LEU A 17 28.97 -11.54 -4.79
N SER A 18 29.46 -12.78 -4.78
CA SER A 18 29.15 -13.71 -5.86
C SER A 18 27.70 -14.23 -5.74
N VAL A 19 27.15 -14.75 -6.84
CA VAL A 19 25.72 -15.12 -6.97
C VAL A 19 25.29 -16.13 -5.92
N THR A 20 26.11 -17.17 -5.64
CA THR A 20 25.75 -18.22 -4.69
C THR A 20 25.56 -17.72 -3.26
N PRO A 21 26.52 -17.05 -2.62
CA PRO A 21 26.32 -16.54 -1.26
C PRO A 21 25.26 -15.43 -1.18
N ALA A 22 25.08 -14.63 -2.22
CA ALA A 22 23.99 -13.66 -2.26
C ALA A 22 22.62 -14.37 -2.20
N TRP A 23 22.45 -15.43 -2.98
CA TRP A 23 21.21 -16.21 -3.03
C TRP A 23 20.95 -17.02 -1.74
N GLU A 24 21.99 -17.54 -1.11
CA GLU A 24 21.85 -18.18 0.21
C GLU A 24 21.34 -17.23 1.28
N ARG A 25 21.80 -15.98 1.27
CA ARG A 25 21.26 -14.93 2.16
C ARG A 25 19.80 -14.63 1.88
N VAL A 26 19.39 -14.51 0.61
CA VAL A 26 18.00 -14.30 0.25
C VAL A 26 17.12 -15.45 0.78
N ARG A 27 17.52 -16.70 0.55
CA ARG A 27 16.79 -17.88 1.05
C ARG A 27 16.69 -17.89 2.59
N LYS A 28 17.74 -17.45 3.29
CA LYS A 28 17.69 -17.34 4.75
C LYS A 28 16.67 -16.29 5.19
N LEU A 29 16.59 -15.15 4.51
CA LEU A 29 15.60 -14.10 4.81
C LEU A 29 14.17 -14.55 4.50
N GLU A 30 13.98 -15.32 3.43
CA GLU A 30 12.69 -15.96 3.11
C GLU A 30 12.28 -16.96 4.18
N ALA A 31 13.20 -17.86 4.57
CA ALA A 31 12.96 -18.87 5.60
C ALA A 31 12.63 -18.25 6.98
N LEU A 32 13.20 -17.09 7.29
CA LEU A 32 12.89 -16.31 8.50
C LEU A 32 11.57 -15.50 8.37
N GLY A 33 10.91 -15.53 7.21
CA GLY A 33 9.69 -14.77 6.95
C GLY A 33 9.90 -13.25 6.85
N LEU A 34 11.15 -12.78 6.76
CA LEU A 34 11.48 -11.37 6.57
C LEU A 34 11.17 -10.90 5.16
N ILE A 35 11.43 -11.74 4.15
CA ILE A 35 10.95 -11.54 2.79
C ILE A 35 9.62 -12.28 2.66
N LYS A 36 8.52 -11.54 2.55
CA LYS A 36 7.16 -12.09 2.44
C LYS A 36 6.72 -12.33 0.99
N GLY A 37 7.51 -11.93 0.01
CA GLY A 37 7.19 -12.08 -1.41
C GLY A 37 7.89 -11.04 -2.27
N TYR A 38 7.69 -11.18 -3.56
CA TYR A 38 8.23 -10.30 -4.60
C TYR A 38 7.10 -9.65 -5.36
N ARG A 39 7.24 -8.36 -5.66
CA ARG A 39 6.24 -7.61 -6.44
C ARG A 39 6.95 -6.80 -7.51
N ALA A 40 6.39 -6.79 -8.72
CA ALA A 40 6.83 -5.88 -9.75
C ALA A 40 6.36 -4.46 -9.42
N GLN A 41 7.26 -3.49 -9.52
CA GLN A 41 6.88 -2.09 -9.50
C GLN A 41 6.48 -1.69 -10.92
N ILE A 42 5.21 -1.37 -11.12
CA ILE A 42 4.65 -0.98 -12.41
C ILE A 42 4.39 0.53 -12.38
N ASP A 43 4.83 1.22 -13.42
CA ASP A 43 4.44 2.62 -13.66
C ASP A 43 3.00 2.63 -14.21
N TRP A 44 2.05 2.69 -13.32
CA TRP A 44 0.63 2.72 -13.69
C TRP A 44 0.26 3.94 -14.52
N ASN A 45 0.95 5.08 -14.35
CA ASN A 45 0.69 6.27 -15.16
C ASN A 45 1.09 6.07 -16.64
N ALA A 46 2.05 5.17 -16.91
CA ALA A 46 2.40 4.78 -18.28
C ALA A 46 1.38 3.81 -18.90
N VAL A 47 0.62 3.08 -18.07
CA VAL A 47 -0.38 2.09 -18.53
C VAL A 47 -1.76 2.73 -18.69
N PHE A 48 -2.19 3.50 -17.69
CA PHE A 48 -3.46 4.24 -17.72
C PHE A 48 -3.39 5.46 -16.80
N LYS A 49 -4.14 6.50 -17.18
CA LYS A 49 -4.31 7.65 -16.28
C LYS A 49 -5.15 7.24 -15.09
N SER A 50 -4.63 7.43 -13.90
CA SER A 50 -5.38 7.20 -12.67
C SER A 50 -5.31 8.41 -11.75
N GLN A 51 -6.39 8.66 -11.04
CA GLN A 51 -6.45 9.65 -9.98
C GLN A 51 -6.12 8.96 -8.65
N GLN A 52 -5.25 9.60 -7.89
CA GLN A 52 -4.99 9.22 -6.50
C GLN A 52 -5.71 10.20 -5.60
N VAL A 53 -6.50 9.67 -4.68
CA VAL A 53 -7.29 10.46 -3.76
C VAL A 53 -7.00 10.01 -2.34
N LEU A 54 -6.44 10.89 -1.52
CA LEU A 54 -6.25 10.64 -0.11
C LEU A 54 -7.55 10.99 0.63
N VAL A 55 -8.00 10.09 1.48
CA VAL A 55 -9.27 10.25 2.21
C VAL A 55 -9.03 10.08 3.70
N GLU A 56 -9.45 11.09 4.48
CA GLU A 56 -9.59 11.00 5.92
C GLU A 56 -11.00 10.52 6.25
N ILE A 57 -11.14 9.56 7.15
CA ILE A 57 -12.43 8.99 7.51
C ILE A 57 -12.57 8.95 9.03
N THR A 58 -13.73 9.40 9.51
CA THR A 58 -14.12 9.32 10.91
C THR A 58 -15.41 8.52 11.03
N LEU A 59 -15.43 7.57 11.95
CA LEU A 59 -16.62 6.77 12.27
C LEU A 59 -17.43 7.40 13.38
N ALA A 60 -18.74 7.28 13.30
CA ALA A 60 -19.67 7.74 14.35
C ALA A 60 -19.55 6.94 15.65
N ARG A 61 -19.12 5.68 15.56
CA ARG A 61 -18.97 4.76 16.69
C ARG A 61 -17.68 3.95 16.55
N HIS A 62 -16.98 3.80 17.68
CA HIS A 62 -15.70 3.11 17.77
C HIS A 62 -15.84 1.73 18.44
N THR A 63 -16.97 1.02 18.23
CA THR A 63 -17.04 -0.35 18.73
C THR A 63 -16.15 -1.26 17.90
N ALA A 64 -15.61 -2.30 18.54
CA ALA A 64 -14.77 -3.27 17.84
C ALA A 64 -15.48 -3.94 16.64
N GLN A 65 -16.82 -4.00 16.67
CA GLN A 65 -17.61 -4.54 15.57
C GLN A 65 -17.69 -3.56 14.40
N ASP A 66 -17.99 -2.28 14.66
CA ASP A 66 -18.08 -1.24 13.62
C ASP A 66 -16.72 -1.08 12.91
N MET A 67 -15.62 -1.02 13.70
CA MET A 67 -14.26 -0.93 13.16
C MET A 67 -13.91 -2.13 12.26
N ARG A 68 -14.14 -3.37 12.74
CA ARG A 68 -13.86 -4.56 11.92
C ARG A 68 -14.66 -4.61 10.63
N ARG A 69 -15.93 -4.19 10.65
CA ARG A 69 -16.78 -4.16 9.48
C ARG A 69 -16.25 -3.16 8.43
N PHE A 70 -15.86 -1.98 8.88
CA PHE A 70 -15.22 -0.97 8.03
C PHE A 70 -13.89 -1.47 7.47
N GLU A 71 -13.00 -1.97 8.33
CA GLU A 71 -11.67 -2.49 7.95
C GLU A 71 -11.77 -3.63 6.93
N GLN A 72 -12.70 -4.56 7.12
CA GLN A 72 -12.95 -5.63 6.17
C GLN A 72 -13.36 -5.08 4.80
N ARG A 73 -14.31 -4.15 4.77
CA ARG A 73 -14.77 -3.53 3.51
C ARG A 73 -13.64 -2.80 2.78
N MET A 74 -12.80 -2.07 3.52
CA MET A 74 -11.64 -1.39 2.95
C MET A 74 -10.59 -2.36 2.43
N ASN A 75 -10.37 -3.47 3.11
CA ASN A 75 -9.40 -4.48 2.69
C ASN A 75 -9.85 -5.27 1.43
N GLU A 76 -11.16 -5.41 1.21
CA GLU A 76 -11.74 -6.08 0.05
C GLU A 76 -11.86 -5.18 -1.19
N ALA A 77 -11.80 -3.87 -1.02
CA ALA A 77 -11.97 -2.91 -2.10
C ALA A 77 -10.73 -2.83 -3.01
N ALA A 78 -10.90 -3.09 -4.29
CA ALA A 78 -9.82 -3.03 -5.27
C ALA A 78 -9.29 -1.60 -5.50
N GLU A 79 -10.14 -0.59 -5.26
CA GLU A 79 -9.80 0.83 -5.36
C GLU A 79 -8.87 1.29 -4.24
N VAL A 80 -8.82 0.58 -3.11
CA VAL A 80 -8.04 0.97 -1.94
C VAL A 80 -6.61 0.48 -2.07
N ALA A 81 -5.69 1.41 -2.30
CA ALA A 81 -4.25 1.12 -2.38
C ALA A 81 -3.63 0.89 -1.00
N PHE A 82 -4.07 1.63 0.02
CA PHE A 82 -3.79 1.40 1.44
C PHE A 82 -4.87 2.02 2.32
N CYS A 83 -5.01 1.50 3.53
CA CYS A 83 -5.83 2.06 4.59
C CYS A 83 -5.12 1.86 5.93
N TYR A 84 -4.91 2.94 6.67
CA TYR A 84 -4.27 2.92 7.99
C TYR A 84 -5.24 3.43 9.04
N ALA A 85 -5.37 2.69 10.14
CA ALA A 85 -5.95 3.21 11.36
C ALA A 85 -4.97 4.21 11.97
N THR A 86 -5.46 5.36 12.43
CA THR A 86 -4.64 6.44 12.95
C THR A 86 -5.00 6.77 14.39
N GLY A 87 -4.03 7.23 15.16
CA GLY A 87 -4.27 7.78 16.49
C GLY A 87 -4.27 9.32 16.39
N GLY A 88 -5.43 9.95 16.58
CA GLY A 88 -5.51 11.41 16.49
C GLY A 88 -6.90 11.92 16.12
N GLY A 89 -6.95 12.95 15.29
CA GLY A 89 -8.20 13.66 14.93
C GLY A 89 -9.10 12.92 13.92
N VAL A 90 -8.60 11.85 13.29
CA VAL A 90 -9.34 10.99 12.34
C VAL A 90 -9.06 9.54 12.65
N ASP A 91 -9.99 8.64 12.32
CA ASP A 91 -9.85 7.22 12.62
C ASP A 91 -9.03 6.48 11.57
N TYR A 92 -9.21 6.84 10.30
CA TYR A 92 -8.53 6.18 9.19
C TYR A 92 -8.05 7.16 8.13
N MET A 93 -6.92 6.80 7.53
CA MET A 93 -6.37 7.43 6.33
C MET A 93 -6.28 6.38 5.24
N ALA A 94 -6.91 6.65 4.10
CA ALA A 94 -6.91 5.74 2.95
C ALA A 94 -6.44 6.42 1.67
N MET A 95 -5.74 5.70 0.81
CA MET A 95 -5.46 6.10 -0.56
C MET A 95 -6.36 5.31 -1.50
N ILE A 96 -7.22 6.02 -2.21
CA ILE A 96 -8.08 5.48 -3.26
C ILE A 96 -7.42 5.74 -4.61
N GLN A 97 -7.37 4.72 -5.44
CA GLN A 97 -6.88 4.82 -6.81
C GLN A 97 -8.04 4.52 -7.77
N ALA A 98 -8.39 5.51 -8.56
CA ALA A 98 -9.53 5.44 -9.48
C ALA A 98 -9.12 5.90 -10.89
N PRO A 99 -9.75 5.38 -11.96
CA PRO A 99 -9.50 5.86 -13.32
C PRO A 99 -9.79 7.35 -13.50
N ASP A 100 -10.82 7.84 -12.84
CA ASP A 100 -11.29 9.23 -12.87
C ASP A 100 -12.04 9.60 -11.57
N ILE A 101 -12.43 10.87 -11.47
CA ILE A 101 -13.16 11.39 -10.31
C ILE A 101 -14.58 10.83 -10.21
N ASP A 102 -15.23 10.54 -11.33
CA ASP A 102 -16.59 9.97 -11.33
C ASP A 102 -16.58 8.54 -10.76
N HIS A 103 -15.54 7.76 -11.07
CA HIS A 103 -15.35 6.44 -10.45
C HIS A 103 -15.11 6.55 -8.95
N TYR A 104 -14.24 7.48 -8.54
CA TYR A 104 -14.01 7.76 -7.11
C TYR A 104 -15.32 8.12 -6.40
N GLN A 105 -16.14 9.02 -6.99
CA GLN A 105 -17.40 9.43 -6.38
C GLN A 105 -18.35 8.24 -6.20
N ARG A 106 -18.49 7.41 -7.24
CA ARG A 106 -19.32 6.19 -7.13
C ARG A 106 -18.83 5.23 -6.05
N PHE A 107 -17.52 5.10 -5.89
CA PHE A 107 -16.93 4.29 -4.82
C PHE A 107 -17.28 4.84 -3.43
N ILE A 108 -17.16 6.14 -3.22
CA ILE A 108 -17.54 6.79 -1.94
C ILE A 108 -19.05 6.65 -1.70
N ASP A 109 -19.89 6.90 -2.70
CA ASP A 109 -21.32 6.74 -2.57
C ASP A 109 -21.70 5.31 -2.16
N GLN A 110 -21.01 4.30 -2.71
CA GLN A 110 -21.20 2.91 -2.31
C GLN A 110 -20.75 2.65 -0.87
N LEU A 111 -19.63 3.19 -0.43
CA LEU A 111 -19.19 3.07 0.97
C LEU A 111 -20.21 3.67 1.95
N LEU A 112 -20.83 4.77 1.57
CA LEU A 112 -21.89 5.40 2.40
C LEU A 112 -23.17 4.56 2.43
N LEU A 113 -23.52 3.91 1.32
CA LEU A 113 -24.68 3.00 1.23
C LEU A 113 -24.45 1.71 2.03
N ASP A 114 -23.21 1.25 2.18
CA ASP A 114 -22.86 0.04 2.92
C ASP A 114 -23.09 0.17 4.45
N ASP A 115 -23.54 1.33 4.92
CA ASP A 115 -23.84 1.64 6.35
C ASP A 115 -22.70 1.25 7.28
N LEU A 116 -21.50 1.67 6.94
CA LEU A 116 -20.25 1.37 7.68
C LEU A 116 -20.04 2.28 8.90
N GLY A 117 -21.02 3.13 9.23
CA GLY A 117 -20.94 4.06 10.34
C GLY A 117 -20.00 5.25 10.07
N ILE A 118 -19.76 5.60 8.83
CA ILE A 118 -18.98 6.80 8.47
C ILE A 118 -19.74 8.04 8.93
N GLU A 119 -19.16 8.81 9.84
CA GLU A 119 -19.73 10.09 10.30
C GLU A 119 -19.36 11.22 9.34
N ARG A 120 -18.08 11.25 8.95
CA ARG A 120 -17.55 12.23 8.01
C ARG A 120 -16.33 11.70 7.30
N TYR A 121 -16.05 12.28 6.16
CA TYR A 121 -14.81 12.06 5.42
C TYR A 121 -14.35 13.35 4.75
N PHE A 122 -13.04 13.45 4.51
CA PHE A 122 -12.46 14.53 3.72
C PHE A 122 -11.66 13.96 2.58
N THR A 123 -11.79 14.58 1.44
CA THR A 123 -11.20 14.15 0.17
C THR A 123 -10.09 15.09 -0.26
N TYR A 124 -8.91 14.56 -0.53
CA TYR A 124 -7.76 15.31 -1.04
C TYR A 124 -7.28 14.69 -2.35
N ILE A 125 -7.51 15.38 -3.47
CA ILE A 125 -7.02 14.93 -4.77
C ILE A 125 -5.51 15.14 -4.82
N VAL A 126 -4.74 14.08 -5.09
CA VAL A 126 -3.30 14.17 -5.26
C VAL A 126 -2.99 14.84 -6.58
N THR A 127 -2.46 16.05 -6.53
CA THR A 127 -2.11 16.82 -7.72
C THR A 127 -0.70 16.51 -8.23
N LYS A 128 0.20 16.05 -7.33
CA LYS A 128 1.57 15.68 -7.66
C LYS A 128 2.14 14.73 -6.62
N THR A 129 2.75 13.66 -7.07
CA THR A 129 3.54 12.76 -6.22
C THR A 129 4.97 13.26 -6.12
N ILE A 130 5.42 13.59 -4.93
CA ILE A 130 6.80 14.07 -4.68
C ILE A 130 7.72 12.91 -4.34
N LYS A 131 7.21 11.94 -3.56
CA LYS A 131 7.95 10.74 -3.14
C LYS A 131 6.96 9.60 -2.94
N THR A 132 7.24 8.46 -3.52
CA THR A 132 6.48 7.23 -3.24
C THR A 132 7.08 6.50 -2.03
N ALA A 133 6.26 5.70 -1.34
CA ALA A 133 6.78 4.80 -0.34
C ALA A 133 7.79 3.85 -1.01
N GLY A 134 9.03 3.92 -0.57
CA GLY A 134 10.14 3.09 -1.02
C GLY A 134 10.60 2.15 0.08
N ALA A 135 11.77 1.54 -0.12
CA ALA A 135 12.46 0.81 0.94
C ALA A 135 12.64 1.72 2.18
N LEU A 136 12.49 1.15 3.36
CA LEU A 136 12.85 1.85 4.60
C LEU A 136 14.29 2.37 4.47
N PRO A 137 14.57 3.60 4.91
CA PRO A 137 15.94 4.10 4.97
C PRO A 137 16.75 3.13 5.83
N THR A 138 17.76 2.51 5.24
CA THR A 138 18.66 1.59 5.98
C THR A 138 19.33 2.27 7.17
N GLU A 139 19.46 3.59 7.11
CA GLU A 139 19.99 4.44 8.19
C GLU A 139 19.10 4.46 9.44
N LEU A 140 17.81 4.11 9.31
CA LEU A 140 16.87 3.99 10.44
C LEU A 140 16.79 2.55 10.99
N ALA A 141 17.40 1.59 10.32
CA ALA A 141 17.56 0.25 10.84
C ALA A 141 18.63 0.31 11.95
N GLN A 142 18.20 0.40 13.21
CA GLN A 142 19.10 0.24 14.33
C GLN A 142 19.68 -1.17 14.25
N GLU A 143 21.00 -1.29 14.35
CA GLU A 143 21.63 -2.58 14.55
C GLU A 143 21.06 -3.20 15.84
N PRO A 144 20.71 -4.51 15.83
CA PRO A 144 20.18 -5.20 16.99
C PRO A 144 21.19 -5.30 18.13
#